data_2fc4489fe240621ef23821d5cb4f0997
#
_entry.id   2fc4489fe240621ef23821d5cb4f0997
#
_cell.length_a   1.000
_cell.length_b   1.000
_cell.length_c   1.000
_cell.angle_alpha   90.00
_cell.angle_beta   90.00
_cell.angle_gamma   90.00
#
_symmetry.space_group_name_H-M   'P 1'
#
loop_
_entity.id
_entity.type
_entity.pdbx_description
1 polymer ?
#
loop_
_entity_poly.entity_id
_entity_poly.type
_entity_poly.pdbx_seq_one_letter_code
_entity_poly.pdbx_strand_id
1 'polypeptide(L)'
;MSLPVIYSTREDWLNGAITELKPFFLINGVSISDRIRVSCALPSNAKRTNFKSVGECFPSTNSADAHYEIFISPVLADPTKVFETLIAMLCHTAKGALNHGKPYQKIADAMLLLPNGTQSARYKSVTHGGAFVQAYQQIIDSLGAYVHAELSASVGKKQGTRMLLAKCPSCGYTVRLTSKWAYKNGNLNLPICPNEGDTLALI
;
A
#
# COMPACT_ATOMS: atom_id res chain seq x y z
N MET A 1 -24.77 5.15 -16.18
CA MET A 1 -25.57 5.78 -15.10
C MET A 1 -24.70 5.79 -13.84
N SER A 2 -24.70 6.89 -13.07
CA SER A 2 -23.98 6.91 -11.79
C SER A 2 -24.79 6.14 -10.75
N LEU A 3 -24.12 5.37 -9.89
CA LEU A 3 -24.74 4.68 -8.77
C LEU A 3 -25.32 5.70 -7.76
N PRO A 4 -26.45 5.39 -7.11
CA PRO A 4 -27.01 6.26 -6.08
C PRO A 4 -26.09 6.34 -4.86
N VAL A 5 -26.11 7.47 -4.15
CA VAL A 5 -25.42 7.59 -2.86
C VAL A 5 -26.33 7.02 -1.77
N ILE A 6 -25.93 5.91 -1.16
CA ILE A 6 -26.66 5.21 -0.08
C ILE A 6 -26.04 5.53 1.27
N TYR A 7 -24.70 5.56 1.34
CA TYR A 7 -23.93 5.85 2.55
C TYR A 7 -23.37 7.27 2.52
N SER A 8 -23.38 7.96 3.64
CA SER A 8 -22.92 9.35 3.75
C SER A 8 -21.40 9.46 3.89
N THR A 9 -20.75 8.43 4.39
CA THR A 9 -19.29 8.39 4.58
C THR A 9 -18.68 7.16 3.92
N ARG A 10 -17.37 7.20 3.68
CA ARG A 10 -16.60 6.05 3.17
C ARG A 10 -16.58 4.91 4.19
N GLU A 11 -16.46 5.25 5.45
CA GLU A 11 -16.45 4.29 6.55
C GLU A 11 -17.78 3.53 6.65
N ASP A 12 -18.92 4.21 6.49
CA ASP A 12 -20.24 3.57 6.48
C ASP A 12 -20.37 2.61 5.29
N TRP A 13 -19.93 3.02 4.10
CA TRP A 13 -19.90 2.16 2.91
C TRP A 13 -19.02 0.91 3.14
N LEU A 14 -17.82 1.09 3.71
CA LEU A 14 -16.90 -0.01 4.02
C LEU A 14 -17.48 -0.97 5.07
N ASN A 15 -18.14 -0.46 6.10
CA ASN A 15 -18.82 -1.29 7.11
C ASN A 15 -20.03 -2.04 6.50
N GLY A 16 -20.79 -1.39 5.63
CA GLY A 16 -21.84 -2.05 4.85
C GLY A 16 -21.28 -3.19 3.99
N ALA A 17 -20.19 -2.93 3.28
CA ALA A 17 -19.49 -3.93 2.47
C ALA A 17 -18.98 -5.12 3.32
N ILE A 18 -18.45 -4.90 4.52
CA ILE A 18 -18.05 -5.98 5.44
C ILE A 18 -19.26 -6.83 5.82
N THR A 19 -20.40 -6.20 6.10
CA THR A 19 -21.63 -6.92 6.45
C THR A 19 -22.09 -7.85 5.32
N GLU A 20 -22.10 -7.35 4.09
CA GLU A 20 -22.46 -8.15 2.92
C GLU A 20 -21.44 -9.26 2.61
N LEU A 21 -20.15 -9.04 2.92
CA LEU A 21 -19.09 -10.01 2.66
C LEU A 21 -19.02 -11.16 3.66
N LYS A 22 -19.42 -10.97 4.92
CA LYS A 22 -19.35 -12.01 5.96
C LYS A 22 -19.97 -13.35 5.53
N PRO A 23 -21.17 -13.41 4.92
CA PRO A 23 -21.75 -14.67 4.43
C PRO A 23 -20.88 -15.37 3.39
N PHE A 24 -20.24 -14.61 2.49
CA PHE A 24 -19.37 -15.18 1.45
C PHE A 24 -18.12 -15.85 2.04
N PHE A 25 -17.52 -15.23 3.06
CA PHE A 25 -16.42 -15.87 3.78
C PHE A 25 -16.88 -17.16 4.45
N LEU A 26 -18.03 -17.16 5.12
CA LEU A 26 -18.58 -18.34 5.80
C LEU A 26 -18.91 -19.49 4.83
N ILE A 27 -19.54 -19.21 3.69
CA ILE A 27 -19.85 -20.21 2.65
C ILE A 27 -18.56 -20.88 2.13
N ASN A 28 -17.46 -20.12 2.04
CA ASN A 28 -16.14 -20.64 1.65
C ASN A 28 -15.37 -21.29 2.83
N GLY A 29 -16.02 -21.51 3.98
CA GLY A 29 -15.42 -22.14 5.15
C GLY A 29 -14.37 -21.27 5.86
N VAL A 30 -14.43 -19.95 5.67
CA VAL A 30 -13.50 -18.98 6.26
C VAL A 30 -14.22 -18.17 7.34
N SER A 31 -13.67 -18.16 8.55
CA SER A 31 -14.10 -17.26 9.61
C SER A 31 -13.14 -16.07 9.68
N ILE A 32 -13.65 -14.88 9.36
CA ILE A 32 -12.96 -13.62 9.61
C ILE A 32 -13.27 -13.14 11.02
N SER A 33 -12.41 -12.28 11.58
CA SER A 33 -12.63 -11.72 12.92
C SER A 33 -13.92 -10.89 12.96
N ASP A 34 -14.61 -10.92 14.11
CA ASP A 34 -15.71 -9.99 14.39
C ASP A 34 -15.21 -8.63 14.93
N ARG A 35 -13.95 -8.61 15.38
CA ARG A 35 -13.29 -7.42 15.89
C ARG A 35 -12.50 -6.73 14.79
N ILE A 36 -13.19 -6.04 13.89
CA ILE A 36 -12.60 -5.30 12.78
C ILE A 36 -13.03 -3.84 12.89
N ARG A 37 -12.07 -2.96 12.72
CA ARG A 37 -12.28 -1.54 12.48
C ARG A 37 -11.75 -1.19 11.10
N VAL A 38 -12.55 -0.53 10.28
CA VAL A 38 -12.16 -0.09 8.95
C VAL A 38 -12.23 1.44 8.85
N SER A 39 -11.20 2.02 8.26
CA SER A 39 -11.11 3.47 8.08
C SER A 39 -10.56 3.80 6.69
N CYS A 40 -11.01 4.93 6.15
CA CYS A 40 -10.43 5.51 4.94
C CYS A 40 -9.16 6.30 5.32
N ALA A 41 -8.00 5.65 5.23
CA ALA A 41 -6.72 6.23 5.63
C ALA A 41 -5.58 5.78 4.71
N LEU A 42 -4.52 6.58 4.63
CA LEU A 42 -3.34 6.20 3.89
C LEU A 42 -2.60 5.06 4.61
N PRO A 43 -2.24 3.98 3.91
CA PRO A 43 -1.35 2.95 4.45
C PRO A 43 -0.02 3.56 4.95
N SER A 44 0.56 2.97 5.99
CA SER A 44 1.79 3.45 6.63
C SER A 44 2.97 3.61 5.66
N ASN A 45 2.99 2.77 4.61
CA ASN A 45 4.01 2.77 3.58
C ASN A 45 3.65 3.57 2.31
N ALA A 46 2.53 4.32 2.31
CA ALA A 46 2.00 5.00 1.12
C ALA A 46 3.05 5.85 0.40
N LYS A 47 3.76 6.73 1.12
CA LYS A 47 4.83 7.57 0.53
C LYS A 47 5.96 6.74 -0.08
N ARG A 48 6.40 5.68 0.61
CA ARG A 48 7.48 4.81 0.16
C ARG A 48 7.12 4.04 -1.11
N THR A 49 5.87 3.65 -1.25
CA THR A 49 5.34 2.94 -2.43
C THR A 49 4.83 3.88 -3.51
N ASN A 50 5.02 5.18 -3.37
CA ASN A 50 4.45 6.19 -4.28
C ASN A 50 2.93 6.01 -4.44
N PHE A 51 2.23 5.83 -3.33
CA PHE A 51 0.78 5.61 -3.22
C PHE A 51 0.24 4.37 -3.97
N LYS A 52 1.12 3.44 -4.34
CA LYS A 52 0.70 2.15 -4.94
C LYS A 52 0.14 1.17 -3.91
N SER A 53 0.52 1.32 -2.63
CA SER A 53 -0.11 0.58 -1.54
C SER A 53 -1.47 1.20 -1.25
N VAL A 54 -2.53 0.44 -1.47
CA VAL A 54 -3.91 0.94 -1.40
C VAL A 54 -4.70 0.37 -0.22
N GLY A 55 -4.14 -0.60 0.50
CA GLY A 55 -4.73 -1.18 1.71
C GLY A 55 -3.65 -1.63 2.69
N GLU A 56 -3.99 -1.63 3.97
CA GLU A 56 -3.15 -2.17 5.05
C GLU A 56 -4.04 -2.76 6.14
N CYS A 57 -3.64 -3.91 6.69
CA CYS A 57 -4.30 -4.56 7.82
C CYS A 57 -3.30 -4.71 8.95
N PHE A 58 -3.55 -4.07 10.08
CA PHE A 58 -2.81 -4.26 11.32
C PHE A 58 -3.44 -5.39 12.13
N PRO A 59 -2.62 -6.31 12.67
CA PRO A 59 -3.12 -7.39 13.51
C PRO A 59 -3.73 -6.85 14.81
N SER A 60 -4.64 -7.63 15.39
CA SER A 60 -5.33 -7.29 16.63
C SER A 60 -4.38 -7.07 17.82
N THR A 61 -3.16 -7.60 17.75
CA THR A 61 -2.11 -7.37 18.76
C THR A 61 -1.58 -5.93 18.78
N ASN A 62 -1.82 -5.16 17.73
CA ASN A 62 -1.38 -3.77 17.62
C ASN A 62 -2.43 -2.79 18.16
N SER A 63 -3.62 -3.26 18.47
CA SER A 63 -4.73 -2.45 18.99
C SER A 63 -4.93 -2.76 20.48
N ALA A 64 -5.09 -1.74 21.32
CA ALA A 64 -5.26 -1.86 22.75
C ALA A 64 -6.50 -2.67 23.14
N ASP A 65 -7.53 -2.66 22.30
CA ASP A 65 -8.79 -3.36 22.48
C ASP A 65 -8.95 -4.59 21.57
N ALA A 66 -7.82 -5.09 21.04
CA ALA A 66 -7.73 -6.32 20.24
C ALA A 66 -8.60 -6.32 18.95
N HIS A 67 -8.72 -5.16 18.28
CA HIS A 67 -9.32 -5.07 16.95
C HIS A 67 -8.27 -5.21 15.86
N TYR A 68 -8.63 -5.81 14.74
CA TYR A 68 -7.91 -5.63 13.48
C TYR A 68 -8.22 -4.23 12.94
N GLU A 69 -7.18 -3.46 12.61
CA GLU A 69 -7.33 -2.13 12.03
C GLU A 69 -7.06 -2.23 10.53
N ILE A 70 -8.08 -1.94 9.72
CA ILE A 70 -8.00 -1.98 8.26
C ILE A 70 -8.02 -0.55 7.73
N PHE A 71 -7.02 -0.20 6.94
CA PHE A 71 -6.95 1.07 6.24
C PHE A 71 -7.13 0.86 4.74
N ILE A 72 -8.10 1.57 4.16
CA ILE A 72 -8.34 1.64 2.71
C ILE A 72 -7.95 3.03 2.24
N SER A 73 -7.06 3.09 1.26
CA SER A 73 -6.47 4.35 0.82
C SER A 73 -7.50 5.29 0.21
N PRO A 74 -7.52 6.59 0.59
CA PRO A 74 -8.39 7.59 0.02
C PRO A 74 -8.07 7.94 -1.45
N VAL A 75 -6.98 7.42 -2.02
CA VAL A 75 -6.70 7.55 -3.47
C VAL A 75 -7.59 6.65 -4.33
N LEU A 76 -8.27 5.67 -3.71
CA LEU A 76 -9.24 4.85 -4.42
C LEU A 76 -10.60 5.55 -4.48
N ALA A 77 -11.20 5.54 -5.67
CA ALA A 77 -12.54 6.07 -5.91
C ALA A 77 -13.45 5.05 -6.60
N ASP A 78 -12.91 4.11 -7.36
CA ASP A 78 -13.67 3.04 -8.02
C ASP A 78 -14.20 2.03 -6.98
N PRO A 79 -15.54 1.87 -6.83
CA PRO A 79 -16.16 0.95 -5.88
C PRO A 79 -15.66 -0.49 -6.01
N THR A 80 -15.44 -0.98 -7.24
CA THR A 80 -14.96 -2.34 -7.49
C THR A 80 -13.56 -2.53 -6.95
N LYS A 81 -12.68 -1.54 -7.17
CA LYS A 81 -11.30 -1.58 -6.65
C LYS A 81 -11.22 -1.42 -5.14
N VAL A 82 -12.10 -0.62 -4.56
CA VAL A 82 -12.26 -0.49 -3.10
C VAL A 82 -12.71 -1.83 -2.52
N PHE A 83 -13.73 -2.46 -3.10
CA PHE A 83 -14.28 -3.73 -2.66
C PHE A 83 -13.26 -4.88 -2.75
N GLU A 84 -12.51 -4.97 -3.87
CA GLU A 84 -11.38 -5.88 -4.03
C GLU A 84 -10.33 -5.68 -2.92
N THR A 85 -9.94 -4.43 -2.68
CA THR A 85 -8.94 -4.10 -1.66
C THR A 85 -9.44 -4.48 -0.26
N LEU A 86 -10.71 -4.22 0.03
CA LEU A 86 -11.34 -4.58 1.30
C LEU A 86 -11.33 -6.10 1.51
N ILE A 87 -11.71 -6.90 0.51
CA ILE A 87 -11.64 -8.38 0.59
C ILE A 87 -10.20 -8.83 0.89
N ALA A 88 -9.21 -8.27 0.18
CA ALA A 88 -7.81 -8.61 0.40
C ALA A 88 -7.37 -8.32 1.85
N MET A 89 -7.82 -7.21 2.43
CA MET A 89 -7.52 -6.87 3.83
C MET A 89 -8.27 -7.76 4.82
N LEU A 90 -9.53 -8.10 4.52
CA LEU A 90 -10.33 -9.03 5.34
C LEU A 90 -9.73 -10.44 5.39
N CYS A 91 -9.11 -10.92 4.31
CA CYS A 91 -8.40 -12.20 4.30
C CYS A 91 -7.32 -12.26 5.40
N HIS A 92 -6.66 -11.14 5.72
CA HIS A 92 -5.65 -11.08 6.77
C HIS A 92 -6.22 -11.23 8.18
N THR A 93 -7.51 -11.02 8.38
CA THR A 93 -8.15 -11.17 9.70
C THR A 93 -8.51 -12.61 10.04
N ALA A 94 -8.42 -13.53 9.07
CA ALA A 94 -8.65 -14.94 9.29
C ALA A 94 -7.44 -15.60 9.98
N LYS A 95 -7.70 -16.66 10.75
CA LYS A 95 -6.69 -17.37 11.54
C LYS A 95 -5.52 -17.85 10.65
N GLY A 96 -4.32 -17.42 11.01
CA GLY A 96 -3.07 -17.82 10.33
C GLY A 96 -2.78 -17.10 9.00
N ALA A 97 -3.61 -16.14 8.59
CA ALA A 97 -3.50 -15.46 7.29
C ALA A 97 -2.88 -14.05 7.34
N LEU A 98 -2.24 -13.66 8.46
CA LEU A 98 -1.61 -12.33 8.60
C LEU A 98 -0.55 -12.03 7.54
N ASN A 99 0.11 -13.06 7.03
CA ASN A 99 1.12 -12.94 5.97
C ASN A 99 0.55 -13.48 4.65
N HIS A 100 1.16 -13.12 3.51
CA HIS A 100 0.75 -13.62 2.18
C HIS A 100 1.18 -15.09 1.93
N GLY A 101 1.24 -15.91 3.00
CA GLY A 101 1.55 -17.33 2.96
C GLY A 101 0.39 -18.19 2.44
N LYS A 102 0.57 -19.52 2.48
CA LYS A 102 -0.44 -20.49 1.99
C LYS A 102 -1.85 -20.29 2.56
N PRO A 103 -2.05 -19.99 3.88
CA PRO A 103 -3.40 -19.74 4.40
C PRO A 103 -4.08 -18.54 3.72
N TYR A 104 -3.37 -17.41 3.61
CA TYR A 104 -3.88 -16.23 2.90
C TYR A 104 -4.22 -16.54 1.44
N GLN A 105 -3.30 -17.20 0.71
CA GLN A 105 -3.46 -17.54 -0.70
C GLN A 105 -4.73 -18.35 -0.93
N LYS A 106 -4.94 -19.40 -0.11
CA LYS A 106 -6.14 -20.23 -0.19
C LYS A 106 -7.43 -19.43 0.01
N ILE A 107 -7.44 -18.49 0.94
CA ILE A 107 -8.60 -17.63 1.19
C ILE A 107 -8.79 -16.63 0.04
N ALA A 108 -7.73 -15.99 -0.42
CA ALA A 108 -7.77 -15.05 -1.54
C ALA A 108 -8.31 -15.70 -2.81
N ASP A 109 -7.86 -16.93 -3.13
CA ASP A 109 -8.37 -17.72 -4.26
C ASP A 109 -9.87 -18.05 -4.09
N ALA A 110 -10.28 -18.47 -2.88
CA ALA A 110 -11.69 -18.75 -2.59
C ALA A 110 -12.58 -17.51 -2.71
N MET A 111 -12.03 -16.33 -2.43
CA MET A 111 -12.69 -15.03 -2.60
C MET A 111 -12.48 -14.43 -4.01
N LEU A 112 -12.02 -15.22 -4.96
CA LEU A 112 -11.86 -14.87 -6.39
C LEU A 112 -10.85 -13.75 -6.66
N LEU A 113 -9.90 -13.53 -5.75
CA LEU A 113 -8.78 -12.63 -5.95
C LEU A 113 -7.68 -13.33 -6.75
N LEU A 114 -7.15 -12.64 -7.75
CA LEU A 114 -6.06 -13.12 -8.58
C LEU A 114 -4.71 -12.56 -8.10
N PRO A 115 -3.66 -13.37 -8.07
CA PRO A 115 -2.32 -12.88 -7.74
C PRO A 115 -1.80 -11.93 -8.83
N ASN A 116 -1.27 -10.79 -8.43
CA ASN A 116 -0.69 -9.77 -9.31
C ASN A 116 0.77 -9.45 -8.94
N GLY A 117 1.45 -10.34 -8.24
CA GLY A 117 2.84 -10.21 -7.86
C GLY A 117 3.79 -11.00 -8.77
N THR A 118 5.09 -10.86 -8.51
CA THR A 118 6.14 -11.69 -9.13
C THR A 118 6.05 -13.14 -8.63
N GLN A 119 6.68 -14.09 -9.33
CA GLN A 119 6.60 -15.52 -9.02
C GLN A 119 6.99 -15.85 -7.56
N SER A 120 7.95 -15.13 -6.96
CA SER A 120 8.36 -15.28 -5.56
C SER A 120 7.45 -14.56 -4.56
N ALA A 121 6.54 -13.69 -5.02
CA ALA A 121 5.70 -12.83 -4.19
C ALA A 121 4.29 -12.64 -4.77
N ARG A 122 3.74 -13.71 -5.40
CA ARG A 122 2.50 -13.68 -6.19
C ARG A 122 1.34 -12.95 -5.50
N TYR A 123 1.13 -13.19 -4.21
CA TYR A 123 0.01 -12.64 -3.45
C TYR A 123 0.34 -11.37 -2.64
N LYS A 124 1.52 -10.79 -2.80
CA LYS A 124 1.82 -9.46 -2.23
C LYS A 124 0.96 -8.33 -2.82
N SER A 125 0.44 -8.56 -4.03
CA SER A 125 -0.55 -7.73 -4.67
C SER A 125 -1.57 -8.65 -5.31
N VAL A 126 -2.83 -8.29 -5.23
CA VAL A 126 -3.94 -9.01 -5.83
C VAL A 126 -4.74 -8.09 -6.74
N THR A 127 -5.51 -8.70 -7.64
CA THR A 127 -6.43 -8.00 -8.53
C THR A 127 -7.68 -8.85 -8.72
N HIS A 128 -8.71 -8.26 -9.28
CA HIS A 128 -9.92 -8.99 -9.66
C HIS A 128 -9.88 -9.42 -11.13
N GLY A 129 -10.66 -10.45 -11.44
CA GLY A 129 -10.93 -10.92 -12.81
C GLY A 129 -12.43 -10.97 -13.08
N GLY A 130 -12.81 -11.51 -14.24
CA GLY A 130 -14.21 -11.58 -14.64
C GLY A 130 -15.09 -12.37 -13.66
N ALA A 131 -14.59 -13.45 -13.07
CA ALA A 131 -15.30 -14.24 -12.06
C ALA A 131 -15.64 -13.42 -10.80
N PHE A 132 -14.72 -12.56 -10.36
CA PHE A 132 -14.95 -11.65 -9.24
C PHE A 132 -16.09 -10.66 -9.55
N VAL A 133 -16.02 -10.02 -10.70
CA VAL A 133 -17.06 -9.08 -11.14
C VAL A 133 -18.42 -9.79 -11.21
N GLN A 134 -18.49 -10.97 -11.80
CA GLN A 134 -19.73 -11.76 -11.89
C GLN A 134 -20.29 -12.09 -10.51
N ALA A 135 -19.44 -12.42 -9.53
CA ALA A 135 -19.89 -12.80 -8.19
C ALA A 135 -20.32 -11.61 -7.32
N TYR A 136 -19.65 -10.47 -7.45
CA TYR A 136 -19.79 -9.36 -6.50
C TYR A 136 -20.44 -8.10 -7.07
N GLN A 137 -20.63 -7.97 -8.39
CA GLN A 137 -21.17 -6.74 -8.99
C GLN A 137 -22.52 -6.34 -8.40
N GLN A 138 -23.41 -7.30 -8.19
CA GLN A 138 -24.74 -7.00 -7.61
C GLN A 138 -24.62 -6.43 -6.19
N ILE A 139 -23.68 -6.90 -5.39
CA ILE A 139 -23.42 -6.37 -4.05
C ILE A 139 -22.86 -4.97 -4.15
N ILE A 140 -21.85 -4.77 -5.00
CA ILE A 140 -21.22 -3.46 -5.20
C ILE A 140 -22.28 -2.43 -5.64
N ASP A 141 -23.16 -2.80 -6.56
CA ASP A 141 -24.25 -1.95 -7.04
C ASP A 141 -25.26 -1.64 -5.92
N SER A 142 -25.57 -2.62 -5.05
CA SER A 142 -26.46 -2.44 -3.92
C SER A 142 -25.89 -1.53 -2.82
N LEU A 143 -24.57 -1.46 -2.68
CA LEU A 143 -23.89 -0.53 -1.78
C LEU A 143 -23.92 0.92 -2.31
N GLY A 144 -24.18 1.10 -3.60
CA GLY A 144 -24.20 2.41 -4.23
C GLY A 144 -22.81 3.03 -4.43
N ALA A 145 -22.79 4.32 -4.69
CA ALA A 145 -21.55 5.04 -4.95
C ALA A 145 -20.63 5.06 -3.74
N TYR A 146 -19.34 4.79 -3.96
CA TYR A 146 -18.31 5.05 -2.97
C TYR A 146 -18.05 6.56 -2.92
N VAL A 147 -18.49 7.19 -1.85
CA VAL A 147 -18.62 8.65 -1.75
C VAL A 147 -17.27 9.36 -1.67
N HIS A 148 -17.29 10.66 -2.01
CA HIS A 148 -16.20 11.62 -2.07
C HIS A 148 -15.24 11.45 -3.26
N ALA A 149 -14.60 12.56 -3.62
CA ALA A 149 -13.62 12.58 -4.70
C ALA A 149 -12.34 11.80 -4.32
N GLU A 150 -11.68 11.26 -5.33
CA GLU A 150 -10.35 10.70 -5.22
C GLU A 150 -9.37 11.73 -4.64
N LEU A 151 -8.58 11.31 -3.64
CA LEU A 151 -7.48 12.12 -3.15
C LEU A 151 -6.36 12.10 -4.19
N SER A 152 -6.12 13.24 -4.84
CA SER A 152 -4.95 13.41 -5.69
C SER A 152 -3.68 13.37 -4.84
N ALA A 153 -3.02 12.22 -4.82
CA ALA A 153 -1.74 12.06 -4.17
C ALA A 153 -0.67 12.77 -4.98
N SER A 154 -0.37 14.03 -4.65
CA SER A 154 0.79 14.70 -5.23
C SER A 154 2.05 13.99 -4.75
N VAL A 155 2.74 13.34 -5.68
CA VAL A 155 4.10 12.87 -5.46
C VAL A 155 4.94 14.09 -5.15
N GLY A 156 5.37 14.25 -3.88
CA GLY A 156 6.31 15.30 -3.52
C GLY A 156 7.49 15.24 -4.50
N LYS A 157 7.91 16.39 -5.02
CA LYS A 157 9.09 16.46 -5.91
C LYS A 157 10.20 15.61 -5.28
N LYS A 158 10.72 14.64 -6.05
CA LYS A 158 11.91 13.89 -5.61
C LYS A 158 12.94 14.91 -5.18
N GLN A 159 13.45 14.76 -3.97
CA GLN A 159 14.52 15.61 -3.47
C GLN A 159 15.69 15.53 -4.48
N GLY A 160 15.86 16.57 -5.28
CA GLY A 160 16.79 16.57 -6.43
C GLY A 160 18.27 16.68 -6.04
N THR A 161 18.55 16.86 -4.76
CA THR A 161 19.92 16.95 -4.23
C THR A 161 20.27 15.69 -3.46
N ARG A 162 20.67 14.62 -4.15
CA ARG A 162 21.50 13.60 -3.51
C ARG A 162 22.88 14.20 -3.28
N MET A 163 23.33 14.18 -2.05
CA MET A 163 24.73 14.56 -1.76
C MET A 163 25.64 13.54 -2.44
N LEU A 164 26.58 14.06 -3.21
CA LEU A 164 27.63 13.26 -3.83
C LEU A 164 28.57 12.78 -2.74
N LEU A 165 29.13 11.59 -2.91
CA LEU A 165 30.14 11.03 -2.02
C LEU A 165 31.50 11.16 -2.70
N ALA A 166 32.46 11.83 -2.02
CA ALA A 166 33.83 11.89 -2.44
C ALA A 166 34.73 11.19 -1.42
N LYS A 167 35.75 10.50 -1.91
CA LYS A 167 36.68 9.69 -1.08
C LYS A 167 38.12 10.00 -1.46
N CYS A 168 38.99 10.04 -0.45
CA CYS A 168 40.43 10.09 -0.66
C CYS A 168 40.95 8.74 -1.18
N PRO A 169 41.70 8.71 -2.29
CA PRO A 169 42.23 7.45 -2.83
C PRO A 169 43.27 6.82 -1.92
N SER A 170 44.01 7.61 -1.13
CA SER A 170 45.12 7.15 -0.28
C SER A 170 44.64 6.65 1.08
N CYS A 171 43.93 7.47 1.88
CA CYS A 171 43.56 7.12 3.26
C CYS A 171 42.09 6.71 3.43
N GLY A 172 41.26 6.85 2.39
CA GLY A 172 39.85 6.47 2.46
C GLY A 172 38.94 7.49 3.17
N TYR A 173 39.44 8.67 3.58
CA TYR A 173 38.63 9.75 4.13
C TYR A 173 37.49 10.12 3.19
N THR A 174 36.25 10.23 3.71
CA THR A 174 35.05 10.48 2.92
C THR A 174 34.36 11.75 3.33
N VAL A 175 33.81 12.46 2.32
CA VAL A 175 32.99 13.65 2.55
C VAL A 175 31.75 13.61 1.64
N ARG A 176 30.64 14.12 2.14
CA ARG A 176 29.42 14.31 1.36
C ARG A 176 29.26 15.77 1.01
N LEU A 177 29.07 16.07 -0.28
CA LEU A 177 28.93 17.43 -0.77
C LEU A 177 27.82 17.51 -1.83
N THR A 178 27.24 18.69 -1.99
CA THR A 178 26.22 18.91 -3.03
C THR A 178 26.90 19.12 -4.39
N SER A 179 26.17 18.85 -5.47
CA SER A 179 26.66 19.11 -6.84
C SER A 179 27.13 20.54 -7.03
N LYS A 180 26.49 21.52 -6.35
CA LYS A 180 26.91 22.93 -6.38
C LYS A 180 28.37 23.14 -5.96
N TRP A 181 28.84 22.37 -5.00
CA TRP A 181 30.21 22.48 -4.47
C TRP A 181 31.20 21.49 -5.09
N ALA A 182 30.68 20.42 -5.71
CA ALA A 182 31.49 19.45 -6.44
C ALA A 182 31.91 19.95 -7.83
N TYR A 183 31.16 20.92 -8.39
CA TYR A 183 31.42 21.46 -9.71
C TYR A 183 31.53 22.98 -9.67
N LYS A 184 32.54 23.55 -10.33
CA LYS A 184 32.73 24.98 -10.53
C LYS A 184 32.82 25.23 -12.02
N ASN A 185 31.94 26.09 -12.58
CA ASN A 185 31.88 26.41 -14.02
C ASN A 185 31.82 25.15 -14.92
N GLY A 186 31.08 24.10 -14.48
CA GLY A 186 30.98 22.84 -15.20
C GLY A 186 32.13 21.85 -15.01
N ASN A 187 33.21 22.25 -14.40
CA ASN A 187 34.37 21.40 -14.11
C ASN A 187 34.34 20.84 -12.69
N LEU A 188 34.83 19.60 -12.53
CA LEU A 188 34.96 18.96 -11.24
C LEU A 188 35.93 19.75 -10.36
N ASN A 189 35.49 20.08 -9.13
CA ASN A 189 36.25 20.87 -8.16
C ASN A 189 36.01 20.25 -6.78
N LEU A 190 36.77 19.19 -6.48
CA LEU A 190 36.62 18.44 -5.23
C LEU A 190 37.53 18.96 -4.11
N PRO A 191 37.14 18.81 -2.85
CA PRO A 191 37.96 19.19 -1.71
C PRO A 191 39.23 18.32 -1.62
N ILE A 192 40.21 18.87 -0.93
CA ILE A 192 41.48 18.20 -0.63
C ILE A 192 41.32 17.43 0.67
N CYS A 193 41.92 16.25 0.73
CA CYS A 193 41.97 15.42 1.92
C CYS A 193 42.77 16.12 3.03
N PRO A 194 42.21 16.31 4.22
CA PRO A 194 42.93 16.98 5.30
C PRO A 194 44.11 16.15 5.89
N ASN A 195 44.12 14.82 5.64
CA ASN A 195 45.15 13.92 6.16
C ASN A 195 46.34 13.79 5.22
N GLU A 196 46.06 13.64 3.91
CA GLU A 196 47.08 13.27 2.92
C GLU A 196 47.35 14.37 1.87
N GLY A 197 46.53 15.43 1.85
CA GLY A 197 46.67 16.46 0.85
C GLY A 197 46.20 16.12 -0.56
N ASP A 198 45.68 14.92 -0.78
CA ASP A 198 45.19 14.47 -2.08
C ASP A 198 43.82 15.06 -2.41
N THR A 199 43.57 15.34 -3.68
CA THR A 199 42.22 15.69 -4.14
C THR A 199 41.30 14.48 -4.03
N LEU A 200 40.12 14.64 -3.42
CA LEU A 200 39.14 13.57 -3.30
C LEU A 200 38.60 13.17 -4.68
N ALA A 201 38.15 11.94 -4.82
CA ALA A 201 37.51 11.40 -6.02
C ALA A 201 36.03 11.09 -5.77
N LEU A 202 35.13 11.34 -6.74
CA LEU A 202 33.73 10.90 -6.65
C LEU A 202 33.63 9.38 -6.76
N ILE A 203 32.75 8.78 -5.94
CA ILE A 203 32.38 7.36 -5.95
C ILE A 203 30.88 7.15 -6.07
#